data_22ad06d3c37265e200f42692d2d5665f
#
_entry.id   22ad06d3c37265e200f42692d2d5665f
#
_cell.length_a   1.000
_cell.length_b   1.000
_cell.length_c   1.000
_cell.angle_alpha   90.00
_cell.angle_beta   90.00
_cell.angle_gamma   90.00
#
_symmetry.space_group_name_H-M   'P 1'
#
loop_
_entity.id
_entity.type
_entity.pdbx_description
1 polymer ?
#
loop_
_entity_poly.entity_id
_entity_poly.type
_entity_poly.pdbx_seq_one_letter_code
_entity_poly.pdbx_strand_id
1 'polypeptide(L)'
;MMKSKASSWKQRAGAGLFSVTLGLSAAALSQDKTDHPGVTPGEMAYKGARVPAGEMKRVISPGAPDMTQAEFDLATKLYFERCAGCHGVLRKGATGKPLTPDITQERGTEFLKVLINYGSPGGMPNWGTSGDFTEEQIDIMARFLQHEPPAPPEWGMAEMMDTWEVLVPESERPSKPQHSYDVDNIFSVTLRDSGEIALIDGDSKDIITILQTGYAVHISRASHSGRYVYTIGRDAKIDMIDLYMNPPQRVATVKIGLEARSVETSKFPGYEDKIAIAGAYWPPQYVLMDGATLEPTKIMSTRGMTVDTQEYHPEPRVAAIVASHEHPEFIVNVKETGKILLVDYSNLDALSVTTLEAARFLHDGGWDASHRYFLTAANQSDKIAVVDSRDRNIEALVDVTKIPHPGRGANLVDPEFGPVWVTSALGNENMTFIGTDPENHPEQAWKVVRTLKAQGGGSLFVKTHPKSRNLWVDNTLHPQESVSQSAAVYNIDDFDAGYEVLPIAKWAGIEEGPARVVQPEYNAAGDEVWFSVWNGMEQVSAIVVVDDKTRKLKHVIKDPRLVTPTGKFNVFNTRKDIY
;
A
#
# COMPACT_ATOMS: atom_id res chain seq x y z
N MET A 1 17.12 29.65 54.91
CA MET A 1 18.24 28.83 55.34
C MET A 1 18.00 27.38 54.91
N MET A 2 18.62 26.95 53.82
CA MET A 2 19.18 25.61 53.65
C MET A 2 19.88 25.56 52.29
N LYS A 3 21.12 25.11 52.35
CA LYS A 3 22.16 25.30 51.34
C LYS A 3 22.03 24.29 50.17
N SER A 4 22.32 24.81 48.97
CA SER A 4 22.65 24.06 47.76
C SER A 4 23.84 23.12 47.94
N LYS A 5 23.79 21.93 47.33
CA LYS A 5 24.98 21.16 46.96
C LYS A 5 24.99 20.93 45.45
N ALA A 6 25.88 21.67 44.80
CA ALA A 6 26.34 21.39 43.46
C ALA A 6 27.37 20.26 43.52
N SER A 7 27.24 19.23 42.66
CA SER A 7 28.31 18.28 42.41
C SER A 7 28.79 18.44 40.97
N SER A 8 30.03 18.87 40.86
CA SER A 8 30.80 19.02 39.63
C SER A 8 31.23 17.64 39.08
N TRP A 9 30.94 17.39 37.82
CA TRP A 9 31.58 16.28 37.08
C TRP A 9 32.66 16.86 36.16
N LYS A 10 33.89 16.39 36.43
CA LYS A 10 35.07 16.72 35.65
C LYS A 10 35.07 15.94 34.32
N GLN A 11 35.24 16.69 33.26
CA GLN A 11 35.63 16.20 31.94
C GLN A 11 37.01 15.52 32.02
N ARG A 12 37.11 14.32 31.42
CA ARG A 12 38.37 13.79 30.93
C ARG A 12 38.29 13.68 29.42
N ALA A 13 39.00 14.55 28.75
CA ALA A 13 39.30 14.45 27.34
C ALA A 13 40.35 13.33 27.15
N GLY A 14 40.04 12.34 26.34
CA GLY A 14 40.97 11.39 25.79
C GLY A 14 40.92 11.49 24.28
N ALA A 15 41.88 12.19 23.69
CA ALA A 15 42.08 12.22 22.25
C ALA A 15 42.67 10.88 21.78
N GLY A 16 41.89 10.10 21.06
CA GLY A 16 42.37 8.99 20.29
C GLY A 16 42.06 9.27 18.82
N LEU A 17 43.03 9.75 18.05
CA LEU A 17 42.98 9.79 16.60
C LEU A 17 42.99 8.33 16.09
N PHE A 18 41.85 7.87 15.60
CA PHE A 18 41.78 6.77 14.65
C PHE A 18 41.49 7.35 13.28
N SER A 19 42.52 7.43 12.44
CA SER A 19 42.40 7.67 11.02
C SER A 19 41.79 6.41 10.38
N VAL A 20 40.48 6.41 10.18
CA VAL A 20 39.84 5.47 9.30
C VAL A 20 39.87 6.07 7.89
N THR A 21 40.79 5.61 7.07
CA THR A 21 40.74 5.81 5.63
C THR A 21 39.52 5.08 5.11
N LEU A 22 38.44 5.81 4.89
CA LEU A 22 37.31 5.34 4.08
C LEU A 22 37.81 5.20 2.64
N GLY A 23 38.13 3.97 2.26
CA GLY A 23 38.21 3.58 0.86
C GLY A 23 36.80 3.66 0.27
N LEU A 24 36.47 4.76 -0.35
CA LEU A 24 35.32 4.88 -1.25
C LEU A 24 35.58 3.99 -2.46
N SER A 25 35.20 2.71 -2.35
CA SER A 25 34.89 1.92 -3.54
C SER A 25 33.52 2.37 -4.01
N ALA A 26 33.47 3.40 -4.84
CA ALA A 26 32.33 3.61 -5.71
C ALA A 26 32.26 2.38 -6.63
N ALA A 27 31.53 1.36 -6.22
CA ALA A 27 30.98 0.41 -7.17
C ALA A 27 30.02 1.26 -8.04
N ALA A 28 30.52 1.66 -9.21
CA ALA A 28 29.67 2.13 -10.28
C ALA A 28 28.69 0.96 -10.55
N LEU A 29 27.50 1.01 -9.99
CA LEU A 29 26.37 0.34 -10.57
C LEU A 29 26.31 0.90 -11.98
N SER A 30 26.68 0.09 -12.96
CA SER A 30 26.49 0.46 -14.35
C SER A 30 25.03 0.86 -14.45
N GLN A 31 24.80 2.12 -14.73
CA GLN A 31 23.50 2.59 -15.15
C GLN A 31 23.23 1.92 -16.49
N ASP A 32 22.74 0.70 -16.42
CA ASP A 32 22.04 0.14 -17.54
C ASP A 32 20.74 0.93 -17.62
N LYS A 33 20.70 1.87 -18.55
CA LYS A 33 19.53 2.71 -18.87
C LYS A 33 18.37 1.89 -19.43
N THR A 34 18.54 0.59 -19.46
CA THR A 34 17.55 -0.33 -19.96
C THR A 34 16.68 -0.76 -18.80
N ASP A 35 15.42 -0.41 -18.91
CA ASP A 35 14.26 -1.13 -18.45
C ASP A 35 14.61 -2.22 -17.43
N HIS A 36 14.16 -2.01 -16.18
CA HIS A 36 13.81 -3.20 -15.43
C HIS A 36 12.86 -3.96 -16.36
N PRO A 37 13.26 -5.11 -16.91
CA PRO A 37 12.40 -5.83 -17.83
C PRO A 37 11.06 -6.00 -17.12
N GLY A 38 10.03 -5.46 -17.74
CA GLY A 38 8.68 -5.69 -17.27
C GLY A 38 8.58 -7.19 -17.06
N VAL A 39 8.16 -7.60 -15.88
CA VAL A 39 7.96 -9.03 -15.59
C VAL A 39 6.95 -9.52 -16.59
N THR A 40 7.36 -10.33 -17.52
CA THR A 40 6.45 -10.96 -18.46
C THR A 40 5.45 -11.80 -17.67
N PRO A 41 4.16 -11.79 -18.03
CA PRO A 41 3.15 -12.61 -17.38
C PRO A 41 3.63 -14.06 -17.26
N GLY A 42 3.67 -14.60 -16.03
CA GLY A 42 4.10 -15.97 -15.75
C GLY A 42 5.58 -16.19 -15.47
N GLU A 43 6.46 -15.20 -15.69
CA GLU A 43 7.81 -15.25 -15.15
C GLU A 43 7.82 -14.65 -13.75
N MET A 44 7.89 -15.53 -12.75
CA MET A 44 8.46 -15.09 -11.47
C MET A 44 9.86 -14.61 -11.79
N ALA A 45 10.10 -13.32 -11.65
CA ALA A 45 11.26 -12.60 -12.21
C ALA A 45 12.64 -13.18 -11.85
N TYR A 46 12.67 -14.19 -11.00
CA TYR A 46 13.90 -14.78 -10.48
C TYR A 46 13.91 -16.31 -10.42
N LYS A 47 12.84 -16.97 -10.81
CA LYS A 47 12.84 -18.43 -10.93
C LYS A 47 13.84 -18.83 -12.02
N GLY A 48 15.03 -19.22 -11.62
CA GLY A 48 16.15 -19.50 -12.53
C GLY A 48 17.26 -18.46 -12.58
N ALA A 49 17.13 -17.30 -11.90
CA ALA A 49 18.26 -16.38 -11.75
C ALA A 49 19.40 -17.07 -10.98
N ARG A 50 20.56 -17.15 -11.60
CA ARG A 50 21.78 -17.78 -11.05
C ARG A 50 22.92 -16.79 -11.05
N VAL A 51 23.89 -17.02 -10.14
CA VAL A 51 25.14 -16.27 -10.13
C VAL A 51 25.90 -16.54 -11.43
N PRO A 52 26.28 -15.51 -12.20
CA PRO A 52 27.07 -15.69 -13.40
C PRO A 52 28.42 -16.37 -13.09
N ALA A 53 28.85 -17.28 -13.94
CA ALA A 53 30.21 -17.82 -13.87
C ALA A 53 31.22 -16.76 -14.32
N GLY A 54 32.15 -16.38 -13.45
CA GLY A 54 33.18 -15.36 -13.72
C GLY A 54 34.15 -15.19 -12.58
N GLU A 55 35.08 -14.25 -12.69
CA GLU A 55 36.08 -13.94 -11.68
C GLU A 55 35.40 -13.45 -10.39
N MET A 56 35.65 -14.16 -9.27
CA MET A 56 34.89 -14.00 -8.04
C MET A 56 35.50 -12.92 -7.13
N LYS A 57 35.16 -11.67 -7.38
CA LYS A 57 35.39 -10.61 -6.38
C LYS A 57 34.57 -10.92 -5.14
N ARG A 58 35.22 -10.93 -3.95
CA ARG A 58 34.53 -11.22 -2.68
C ARG A 58 34.07 -9.95 -1.99
N VAL A 59 32.91 -10.03 -1.33
CA VAL A 59 32.41 -9.02 -0.41
C VAL A 59 32.84 -9.42 1.00
N ILE A 60 33.47 -8.50 1.71
CA ILE A 60 34.00 -8.73 3.05
C ILE A 60 33.26 -7.81 4.02
N SER A 61 32.58 -8.41 5.01
CA SER A 61 32.01 -7.72 6.16
C SER A 61 32.42 -8.46 7.44
N PRO A 62 32.78 -7.77 8.51
CA PRO A 62 33.20 -8.41 9.75
C PRO A 62 32.14 -9.38 10.30
N GLY A 63 32.50 -10.61 10.56
CA GLY A 63 31.62 -11.63 11.13
C GLY A 63 30.62 -12.26 10.15
N ALA A 64 30.55 -11.78 8.92
CA ALA A 64 29.64 -12.32 7.92
C ALA A 64 30.24 -13.53 7.18
N PRO A 65 29.41 -14.48 6.70
CA PRO A 65 29.85 -15.59 5.87
C PRO A 65 30.46 -15.11 4.55
N ASP A 66 31.34 -15.92 3.97
CA ASP A 66 31.93 -15.65 2.66
C ASP A 66 30.87 -15.47 1.57
N MET A 67 31.03 -14.44 0.74
CA MET A 67 30.14 -14.13 -0.37
C MET A 67 30.89 -13.51 -1.55
N THR A 68 30.55 -13.93 -2.76
CA THR A 68 31.04 -13.28 -3.98
C THR A 68 30.27 -12.02 -4.29
N GLN A 69 30.86 -11.10 -5.07
CA GLN A 69 30.15 -9.88 -5.50
C GLN A 69 28.88 -10.22 -6.31
N ALA A 70 28.95 -11.24 -7.18
CA ALA A 70 27.80 -11.65 -7.99
C ALA A 70 26.64 -12.20 -7.13
N GLU A 71 26.94 -12.98 -6.08
CA GLU A 71 25.92 -13.41 -5.09
C GLU A 71 25.34 -12.22 -4.35
N PHE A 72 26.19 -11.28 -3.93
CA PHE A 72 25.77 -10.07 -3.22
C PHE A 72 24.85 -9.19 -4.08
N ASP A 73 25.17 -9.01 -5.35
CA ASP A 73 24.38 -8.22 -6.29
C ASP A 73 23.02 -8.88 -6.57
N LEU A 74 23.00 -10.21 -6.76
CA LEU A 74 21.77 -10.97 -6.88
C LEU A 74 20.90 -10.84 -5.64
N ALA A 75 21.50 -11.03 -4.45
CA ALA A 75 20.77 -10.91 -3.19
C ALA A 75 20.26 -9.49 -2.93
N THR A 76 21.04 -8.46 -3.31
CA THR A 76 20.61 -7.06 -3.23
C THR A 76 19.31 -6.85 -4.01
N LYS A 77 19.24 -7.35 -5.24
CA LYS A 77 18.05 -7.28 -6.08
C LYS A 77 16.88 -8.04 -5.45
N LEU A 78 17.07 -9.31 -5.07
CA LEU A 78 16.03 -10.14 -4.46
C LEU A 78 15.50 -9.52 -3.15
N TYR A 79 16.40 -8.97 -2.32
CA TYR A 79 16.03 -8.30 -1.08
C TYR A 79 15.13 -7.10 -1.33
N PHE A 80 15.54 -6.21 -2.26
CA PHE A 80 14.76 -5.02 -2.58
C PHE A 80 13.36 -5.39 -3.06
N GLU A 81 13.24 -6.41 -3.88
CA GLU A 81 11.96 -6.78 -4.49
C GLU A 81 11.03 -7.60 -3.58
N ARG A 82 11.58 -8.37 -2.65
CA ARG A 82 10.79 -9.29 -1.82
C ARG A 82 10.79 -8.97 -0.32
N CYS A 83 11.86 -8.40 0.20
CA CYS A 83 12.08 -8.25 1.64
C CYS A 83 11.95 -6.81 2.14
N ALA A 84 12.47 -5.83 1.37
CA ALA A 84 12.57 -4.42 1.76
C ALA A 84 11.22 -3.81 2.13
N GLY A 85 10.14 -4.19 1.44
CA GLY A 85 8.78 -3.71 1.73
C GLY A 85 8.31 -3.98 3.17
N CYS A 86 8.83 -5.02 3.83
CA CYS A 86 8.53 -5.33 5.22
C CYS A 86 9.68 -4.99 6.16
N HIS A 87 10.94 -5.22 5.75
CA HIS A 87 12.11 -5.08 6.62
C HIS A 87 12.85 -3.75 6.48
N GLY A 88 12.42 -2.89 5.53
CA GLY A 88 13.08 -1.63 5.19
C GLY A 88 14.27 -1.82 4.25
N VAL A 89 14.57 -0.83 3.42
CA VAL A 89 15.72 -0.84 2.50
C VAL A 89 17.02 -0.82 3.28
N LEU A 90 17.07 -0.05 4.38
CA LEU A 90 18.21 0.03 5.29
C LEU A 90 18.23 -1.10 6.34
N ARG A 91 17.33 -2.08 6.25
CA ARG A 91 17.19 -3.22 7.17
C ARG A 91 16.96 -2.85 8.65
N LYS A 92 16.55 -1.61 8.93
CA LYS A 92 16.28 -1.15 10.30
C LYS A 92 14.90 -1.56 10.82
N GLY A 93 14.18 -2.37 10.04
CA GLY A 93 12.82 -2.81 10.36
C GLY A 93 11.78 -1.82 9.84
N ALA A 94 10.57 -2.37 9.70
CA ALA A 94 9.37 -1.61 9.32
C ALA A 94 8.15 -2.36 9.85
N THR A 95 7.31 -2.96 8.99
CA THR A 95 6.30 -3.94 9.44
C THR A 95 6.94 -5.25 9.89
N GLY A 96 8.04 -5.63 9.25
CA GLY A 96 8.91 -6.73 9.68
C GLY A 96 9.99 -6.27 10.66
N LYS A 97 10.55 -7.21 11.40
CA LYS A 97 11.63 -6.94 12.38
C LYS A 97 12.89 -6.42 11.69
N PRO A 98 13.77 -5.71 12.41
CA PRO A 98 15.09 -5.33 11.90
C PRO A 98 15.91 -6.56 11.47
N LEU A 99 16.71 -6.38 10.41
CA LEU A 99 17.64 -7.37 9.86
C LEU A 99 19.05 -6.76 9.76
N THR A 100 19.44 -6.04 10.81
CA THR A 100 20.80 -5.47 10.92
C THR A 100 21.82 -6.59 11.15
N PRO A 101 23.09 -6.42 10.70
CA PRO A 101 24.11 -7.48 10.78
C PRO A 101 24.31 -8.08 12.18
N ASP A 102 24.24 -7.25 13.22
CA ASP A 102 24.34 -7.71 14.62
C ASP A 102 23.26 -8.74 14.97
N ILE A 103 22.01 -8.48 14.57
CA ILE A 103 20.88 -9.38 14.81
C ILE A 103 20.99 -10.65 13.95
N THR A 104 21.33 -10.49 12.68
CA THR A 104 21.32 -11.61 11.72
C THR A 104 22.53 -12.52 11.87
N GLN A 105 23.68 -11.99 12.26
CA GLN A 105 24.87 -12.78 12.60
C GLN A 105 24.66 -13.59 13.88
N GLU A 106 24.02 -13.01 14.92
CA GLU A 106 23.64 -13.75 16.14
C GLU A 106 22.73 -14.95 15.81
N ARG A 107 21.82 -14.82 14.86
CA ARG A 107 20.90 -15.89 14.44
C ARG A 107 21.60 -16.96 13.60
N GLY A 108 22.55 -16.56 12.78
CA GLY A 108 23.32 -17.43 11.91
C GLY A 108 22.58 -17.90 10.65
N THR A 109 23.34 -18.37 9.68
CA THR A 109 22.87 -18.73 8.33
C THR A 109 21.74 -19.77 8.35
N GLU A 110 21.90 -20.86 9.11
CA GLU A 110 20.93 -21.95 9.09
C GLU A 110 19.56 -21.55 9.65
N PHE A 111 19.53 -20.74 10.70
CA PHE A 111 18.27 -20.20 11.23
C PHE A 111 17.58 -19.29 10.22
N LEU A 112 18.34 -18.42 9.55
CA LEU A 112 17.80 -17.51 8.53
C LEU A 112 17.25 -18.29 7.33
N LYS A 113 17.92 -19.36 6.89
CA LYS A 113 17.43 -20.25 5.83
C LYS A 113 16.07 -20.85 6.19
N VAL A 114 15.92 -21.35 7.41
CA VAL A 114 14.65 -21.93 7.88
C VAL A 114 13.54 -20.88 7.85
N LEU A 115 13.80 -19.66 8.36
CA LEU A 115 12.80 -18.59 8.34
C LEU A 115 12.42 -18.15 6.92
N ILE A 116 13.39 -18.03 6.02
CA ILE A 116 13.12 -17.64 4.62
C ILE A 116 12.33 -18.75 3.92
N ASN A 117 12.68 -20.01 4.16
CA ASN A 117 12.02 -21.14 3.51
C ASN A 117 10.56 -21.32 3.95
N TYR A 118 10.32 -21.31 5.28
CA TYR A 118 9.01 -21.65 5.85
C TYR A 118 8.17 -20.44 6.30
N GLY A 119 8.76 -19.25 6.34
CA GLY A 119 8.07 -18.06 6.85
C GLY A 119 7.84 -18.10 8.36
N SER A 120 6.91 -17.29 8.83
CA SER A 120 6.51 -17.27 10.24
C SER A 120 5.02 -16.98 10.42
N PRO A 121 4.41 -17.45 11.53
CA PRO A 121 3.01 -17.10 11.87
C PRO A 121 2.77 -15.60 12.03
N GLY A 122 3.83 -14.80 12.22
CA GLY A 122 3.76 -13.34 12.30
C GLY A 122 3.63 -12.61 10.97
N GLY A 123 3.35 -13.34 9.88
CA GLY A 123 3.10 -12.76 8.56
C GLY A 123 4.31 -12.71 7.62
N MET A 124 5.44 -13.29 7.98
CA MET A 124 6.55 -13.47 7.03
C MET A 124 6.18 -14.59 6.04
N PRO A 125 6.20 -14.33 4.71
CA PRO A 125 5.88 -15.36 3.71
C PRO A 125 6.88 -16.52 3.70
N ASN A 126 6.43 -17.67 3.26
CA ASN A 126 7.19 -18.91 3.14
C ASN A 126 7.86 -19.02 1.75
N TRP A 127 8.82 -18.16 1.47
CA TRP A 127 9.41 -17.94 0.14
C TRP A 127 9.95 -19.20 -0.54
N GLY A 128 10.46 -20.17 0.23
CA GLY A 128 10.95 -21.44 -0.33
C GLY A 128 9.83 -22.42 -0.61
N THR A 129 8.97 -22.71 0.36
CA THR A 129 7.88 -23.71 0.19
C THR A 129 6.77 -23.22 -0.74
N SER A 130 6.62 -21.91 -0.97
CA SER A 130 5.78 -21.37 -2.02
C SER A 130 6.41 -21.50 -3.42
N GLY A 131 7.71 -21.82 -3.51
CA GLY A 131 8.45 -21.92 -4.76
C GLY A 131 8.90 -20.57 -5.35
N ASP A 132 8.79 -19.48 -4.59
CA ASP A 132 9.26 -18.15 -4.99
C ASP A 132 10.79 -18.06 -5.03
N PHE A 133 11.48 -18.77 -4.11
CA PHE A 133 12.93 -18.84 -4.05
C PHE A 133 13.41 -20.30 -4.20
N THR A 134 14.52 -20.48 -4.93
CA THR A 134 15.25 -21.75 -4.95
C THR A 134 16.07 -21.92 -3.67
N GLU A 135 16.53 -23.15 -3.38
CA GLU A 135 17.44 -23.41 -2.24
C GLU A 135 18.71 -22.58 -2.32
N GLU A 136 19.29 -22.41 -3.52
CA GLU A 136 20.45 -21.57 -3.77
C GLU A 136 20.18 -20.10 -3.42
N GLN A 137 19.04 -19.56 -3.84
CA GLN A 137 18.63 -18.18 -3.54
C GLN A 137 18.38 -17.98 -2.03
N ILE A 138 17.82 -18.98 -1.35
CA ILE A 138 17.63 -18.94 0.11
C ILE A 138 18.98 -18.90 0.83
N ASP A 139 19.94 -19.73 0.42
CA ASP A 139 21.28 -19.73 0.99
C ASP A 139 22.01 -18.40 0.77
N ILE A 140 22.00 -17.91 -0.47
CA ILE A 140 22.57 -16.61 -0.84
C ILE A 140 21.92 -15.48 -0.01
N MET A 141 20.60 -15.45 0.12
CA MET A 141 19.88 -14.45 0.90
C MET A 141 20.22 -14.53 2.39
N ALA A 142 20.28 -15.72 2.97
CA ALA A 142 20.62 -15.92 4.38
C ALA A 142 22.05 -15.44 4.71
N ARG A 143 23.03 -15.66 3.81
CA ARG A 143 24.39 -15.13 3.94
C ARG A 143 24.41 -13.61 3.74
N PHE A 144 23.71 -13.09 2.71
CA PHE A 144 23.61 -11.67 2.42
C PHE A 144 23.07 -10.84 3.59
N LEU A 145 22.08 -11.34 4.31
CA LEU A 145 21.49 -10.62 5.46
C LEU A 145 22.50 -10.39 6.60
N GLN A 146 23.59 -11.12 6.65
CA GLN A 146 24.65 -11.00 7.65
C GLN A 146 25.74 -9.99 7.25
N HIS A 147 25.74 -9.52 6.01
CA HIS A 147 26.60 -8.43 5.54
C HIS A 147 25.96 -7.06 5.78
N GLU A 148 26.78 -6.01 5.82
CA GLU A 148 26.30 -4.64 5.80
C GLU A 148 25.40 -4.42 4.56
N PRO A 149 24.25 -3.78 4.70
CA PRO A 149 23.40 -3.48 3.56
C PRO A 149 24.11 -2.52 2.60
N PRO A 150 23.96 -2.70 1.28
CA PRO A 150 24.45 -1.71 0.32
C PRO A 150 23.75 -0.37 0.54
N ALA A 151 24.45 0.74 0.30
CA ALA A 151 23.82 2.05 0.26
C ALA A 151 22.88 2.11 -0.95
N PRO A 152 21.57 2.27 -0.77
CA PRO A 152 20.66 2.34 -1.89
C PRO A 152 20.84 3.66 -2.63
N PRO A 153 20.64 3.71 -3.95
CA PRO A 153 20.72 4.96 -4.71
C PRO A 153 19.63 5.93 -4.26
N GLU A 154 19.93 7.22 -4.31
CA GLU A 154 18.93 8.29 -4.19
C GLU A 154 18.20 8.45 -5.53
N TRP A 155 17.05 9.13 -5.49
CA TRP A 155 16.23 9.41 -6.66
C TRP A 155 15.70 10.84 -6.53
N GLY A 156 16.28 11.73 -7.30
CA GLY A 156 15.97 13.17 -7.28
C GLY A 156 15.24 13.63 -8.52
N MET A 157 15.22 14.94 -8.73
CA MET A 157 14.52 15.56 -9.86
C MET A 157 15.12 15.14 -11.20
N ALA A 158 16.43 15.00 -11.29
CA ALA A 158 17.11 14.60 -12.54
C ALA A 158 16.67 13.21 -12.99
N GLU A 159 16.69 12.23 -12.06
CA GLU A 159 16.26 10.87 -12.35
C GLU A 159 14.76 10.79 -12.68
N MET A 160 13.93 11.63 -12.04
CA MET A 160 12.51 11.72 -12.37
C MET A 160 12.29 12.25 -13.78
N MET A 161 12.96 13.35 -14.15
CA MET A 161 12.85 13.96 -15.47
C MET A 161 13.36 13.03 -16.57
N ASP A 162 14.36 12.19 -16.29
CA ASP A 162 14.85 11.17 -17.24
C ASP A 162 13.81 10.08 -17.55
N THR A 163 12.83 9.89 -16.66
CA THR A 163 11.76 8.88 -16.80
C THR A 163 10.37 9.47 -17.10
N TRP A 164 10.25 10.80 -17.02
CA TRP A 164 8.99 11.47 -17.30
C TRP A 164 8.73 11.53 -18.81
N GLU A 165 7.53 11.14 -19.20
CA GLU A 165 7.10 11.14 -20.59
C GLU A 165 5.61 11.48 -20.72
N VAL A 166 5.28 12.42 -21.58
CA VAL A 166 3.91 12.69 -22.03
C VAL A 166 3.68 11.89 -23.30
N LEU A 167 2.97 10.78 -23.18
CA LEU A 167 2.71 9.82 -24.27
C LEU A 167 1.67 10.38 -25.26
N VAL A 168 0.67 11.13 -24.75
CA VAL A 168 -0.34 11.82 -25.54
C VAL A 168 -0.46 13.25 -25.02
N PRO A 169 -0.07 14.27 -25.82
CA PRO A 169 -0.24 15.68 -25.45
C PRO A 169 -1.69 16.03 -25.11
N GLU A 170 -1.92 16.93 -24.17
CA GLU A 170 -3.28 17.34 -23.79
C GLU A 170 -4.14 17.82 -24.97
N SER A 171 -3.52 18.54 -25.91
CA SER A 171 -4.18 19.04 -27.12
C SER A 171 -4.71 17.94 -28.05
N GLU A 172 -4.20 16.71 -27.90
CA GLU A 172 -4.59 15.54 -28.70
C GLU A 172 -5.59 14.65 -27.97
N ARG A 173 -5.83 14.92 -26.67
CA ARG A 173 -6.78 14.14 -25.87
C ARG A 173 -8.22 14.57 -26.15
N PRO A 174 -9.16 13.62 -26.27
CA PRO A 174 -10.56 13.94 -26.57
C PRO A 174 -11.21 14.73 -25.43
N SER A 175 -12.02 15.73 -25.76
CA SER A 175 -12.77 16.52 -24.77
C SER A 175 -14.01 15.81 -24.20
N LYS A 176 -14.41 14.69 -24.80
CA LYS A 176 -15.55 13.84 -24.42
C LYS A 176 -15.22 12.38 -24.65
N PRO A 177 -15.87 11.44 -23.93
CA PRO A 177 -15.70 10.02 -24.18
C PRO A 177 -15.93 9.66 -25.67
N GLN A 178 -15.01 8.86 -26.23
CA GLN A 178 -15.07 8.34 -27.60
C GLN A 178 -15.75 6.97 -27.68
N HIS A 179 -16.37 6.53 -26.61
CA HIS A 179 -17.07 5.25 -26.46
C HIS A 179 -18.40 5.46 -25.71
N SER A 180 -19.20 4.40 -25.62
CA SER A 180 -20.52 4.44 -24.98
C SER A 180 -20.53 3.90 -23.53
N TYR A 181 -19.38 3.51 -22.96
CA TYR A 181 -19.31 3.04 -21.57
C TYR A 181 -19.67 4.16 -20.60
N ASP A 182 -20.36 3.82 -19.51
CA ASP A 182 -20.51 4.72 -18.37
C ASP A 182 -19.16 4.82 -17.64
N VAL A 183 -18.48 5.95 -17.82
CA VAL A 183 -17.15 6.18 -17.23
C VAL A 183 -17.18 6.04 -15.71
N ASP A 184 -18.25 6.47 -15.06
CA ASP A 184 -18.42 6.34 -13.61
C ASP A 184 -18.56 4.87 -13.17
N ASN A 185 -19.03 3.98 -14.04
CA ASN A 185 -19.17 2.57 -13.72
C ASN A 185 -18.00 1.69 -14.24
N ILE A 186 -16.91 2.27 -14.73
CA ILE A 186 -15.70 1.53 -15.06
C ILE A 186 -15.00 1.09 -13.77
N PHE A 187 -14.50 -0.14 -13.76
CA PHE A 187 -13.59 -0.65 -12.73
C PHE A 187 -12.16 -0.66 -13.26
N SER A 188 -11.23 -0.10 -12.50
CA SER A 188 -9.81 -0.33 -12.70
C SER A 188 -9.35 -1.46 -11.76
N VAL A 189 -8.81 -2.52 -12.35
CA VAL A 189 -8.42 -3.74 -11.63
C VAL A 189 -6.91 -3.92 -11.74
N THR A 190 -6.24 -3.95 -10.57
CA THR A 190 -4.79 -4.16 -10.53
C THR A 190 -4.45 -5.63 -10.78
N LEU A 191 -3.73 -5.93 -11.84
CA LEU A 191 -3.17 -7.24 -12.16
C LEU A 191 -1.72 -7.27 -11.65
N ARG A 192 -1.59 -7.62 -10.37
CA ARG A 192 -0.36 -7.38 -9.60
C ARG A 192 0.87 -8.04 -10.19
N ASP A 193 0.79 -9.33 -10.49
CA ASP A 193 1.96 -10.12 -10.85
C ASP A 193 2.37 -9.93 -12.32
N SER A 194 1.45 -9.45 -13.17
CA SER A 194 1.78 -9.04 -14.55
C SER A 194 2.17 -7.55 -14.67
N GLY A 195 1.96 -6.75 -13.61
CA GLY A 195 2.24 -5.32 -13.64
C GLY A 195 1.30 -4.54 -14.57
N GLU A 196 0.04 -4.95 -14.67
CA GLU A 196 -0.95 -4.40 -15.59
C GLU A 196 -2.18 -3.87 -14.87
N ILE A 197 -2.95 -3.06 -15.56
CA ILE A 197 -4.30 -2.64 -15.17
C ILE A 197 -5.30 -3.17 -16.20
N ALA A 198 -6.33 -3.86 -15.73
CA ALA A 198 -7.52 -4.14 -16.54
C ALA A 198 -8.59 -3.07 -16.28
N LEU A 199 -9.13 -2.48 -17.34
CA LEU A 199 -10.33 -1.66 -17.28
C LEU A 199 -11.52 -2.53 -17.69
N ILE A 200 -12.50 -2.61 -16.80
CA ILE A 200 -13.69 -3.47 -16.99
C ILE A 200 -14.93 -2.61 -16.93
N ASP A 201 -15.81 -2.79 -17.92
CA ASP A 201 -17.12 -2.12 -17.92
C ASP A 201 -18.02 -2.74 -16.84
N GLY A 202 -18.48 -1.90 -15.90
CA GLY A 202 -19.35 -2.33 -14.83
C GLY A 202 -20.75 -2.76 -15.26
N ASP A 203 -21.20 -2.37 -16.47
CA ASP A 203 -22.51 -2.76 -16.98
C ASP A 203 -22.46 -4.09 -17.72
N SER A 204 -21.65 -4.22 -18.76
CA SER A 204 -21.52 -5.45 -19.54
C SER A 204 -20.68 -6.54 -18.90
N LYS A 205 -19.77 -6.18 -18.00
CA LYS A 205 -18.74 -7.03 -17.39
C LYS A 205 -17.60 -7.41 -18.36
N ASP A 206 -17.53 -6.75 -19.50
CA ASP A 206 -16.49 -6.98 -20.50
C ASP A 206 -15.19 -6.24 -20.12
N ILE A 207 -14.06 -6.87 -20.44
CA ILE A 207 -12.75 -6.24 -20.34
C ILE A 207 -12.62 -5.25 -21.50
N ILE A 208 -12.61 -3.96 -21.19
CA ILE A 208 -12.46 -2.88 -22.18
C ILE A 208 -11.03 -2.92 -22.76
N THR A 209 -10.03 -2.95 -21.90
CA THR A 209 -8.61 -3.02 -22.27
C THR A 209 -7.76 -3.47 -21.08
N ILE A 210 -6.57 -3.97 -21.37
CA ILE A 210 -5.52 -4.26 -20.37
C ILE A 210 -4.29 -3.46 -20.77
N LEU A 211 -3.72 -2.71 -19.83
CA LEU A 211 -2.63 -1.78 -20.06
C LEU A 211 -1.44 -2.13 -19.18
N GLN A 212 -0.24 -2.20 -19.78
CA GLN A 212 1.01 -2.36 -19.04
C GLN A 212 1.29 -1.10 -18.22
N THR A 213 1.58 -1.29 -16.94
CA THR A 213 1.91 -0.23 -15.98
C THR A 213 3.19 -0.56 -15.20
N GLY A 214 3.34 -0.12 -13.95
CA GLY A 214 4.50 -0.42 -13.11
C GLY A 214 4.49 -1.83 -12.51
N TYR A 215 5.66 -2.33 -12.13
CA TYR A 215 5.81 -3.62 -11.45
C TYR A 215 5.00 -3.70 -10.15
N ALA A 216 4.35 -4.84 -9.95
CA ALA A 216 3.51 -5.12 -8.79
C ALA A 216 2.55 -3.96 -8.47
N VAL A 217 1.83 -3.48 -9.51
CA VAL A 217 0.84 -2.40 -9.40
C VAL A 217 -0.10 -2.67 -8.23
N HIS A 218 -0.28 -1.65 -7.39
CA HIS A 218 -0.93 -1.84 -6.09
C HIS A 218 -2.22 -1.03 -5.94
N ILE A 219 -2.20 0.22 -6.35
CA ILE A 219 -3.30 1.16 -6.19
C ILE A 219 -3.59 1.85 -7.52
N SER A 220 -4.86 2.12 -7.75
CA SER A 220 -5.31 3.10 -8.71
C SER A 220 -6.24 4.13 -8.06
N ARG A 221 -6.20 5.36 -8.57
CA ARG A 221 -7.04 6.47 -8.13
C ARG A 221 -7.70 7.14 -9.32
N ALA A 222 -9.01 7.33 -9.25
CA ALA A 222 -9.70 8.17 -10.22
C ALA A 222 -9.48 9.65 -9.90
N SER A 223 -9.29 10.46 -10.93
CA SER A 223 -9.28 11.91 -10.83
C SER A 223 -10.63 12.45 -10.33
N HIS A 224 -10.69 13.69 -9.89
CA HIS A 224 -11.94 14.32 -9.44
C HIS A 224 -13.01 14.31 -10.55
N SER A 225 -12.62 14.60 -11.78
CA SER A 225 -13.52 14.54 -12.94
C SER A 225 -13.98 13.14 -13.32
N GLY A 226 -13.30 12.09 -12.85
CA GLY A 226 -13.50 10.70 -13.26
C GLY A 226 -12.88 10.36 -14.62
N ARG A 227 -12.27 11.34 -15.31
CA ARG A 227 -11.67 11.14 -16.63
C ARG A 227 -10.39 10.30 -16.59
N TYR A 228 -9.53 10.59 -15.62
CA TYR A 228 -8.23 9.95 -15.52
C TYR A 228 -8.18 8.90 -14.40
N VAL A 229 -7.42 7.85 -14.64
CA VAL A 229 -7.01 6.89 -13.62
C VAL A 229 -5.50 6.94 -13.47
N TYR A 230 -5.03 7.17 -12.26
CA TYR A 230 -3.62 7.14 -11.90
C TYR A 230 -3.29 5.82 -11.22
N THR A 231 -2.25 5.17 -11.68
CA THR A 231 -1.78 3.91 -11.10
C THR A 231 -0.39 4.08 -10.53
N ILE A 232 -0.04 3.29 -9.53
CA ILE A 232 1.33 3.25 -9.00
C ILE A 232 1.77 1.81 -8.80
N GLY A 233 2.94 1.49 -9.36
CA GLY A 233 3.64 0.24 -9.15
C GLY A 233 4.57 0.30 -7.95
N ARG A 234 4.95 -0.88 -7.47
CA ARG A 234 5.95 -0.98 -6.40
C ARG A 234 7.33 -0.46 -6.81
N ASP A 235 7.64 -0.47 -8.10
CA ASP A 235 8.82 0.15 -8.71
C ASP A 235 8.79 1.68 -8.76
N ALA A 236 7.79 2.30 -8.10
CA ALA A 236 7.54 3.73 -8.05
C ALA A 236 7.17 4.37 -9.41
N LYS A 237 6.79 3.56 -10.39
CA LYS A 237 6.27 4.05 -11.66
C LYS A 237 4.80 4.45 -11.50
N ILE A 238 4.47 5.64 -11.97
CA ILE A 238 3.11 6.17 -12.07
C ILE A 238 2.74 6.20 -13.54
N ASP A 239 1.55 5.73 -13.86
CA ASP A 239 0.95 5.88 -15.18
C ASP A 239 -0.40 6.59 -15.03
N MET A 240 -0.68 7.54 -15.92
CA MET A 240 -1.97 8.21 -16.05
C MET A 240 -2.69 7.68 -17.29
N ILE A 241 -3.92 7.23 -17.10
CA ILE A 241 -4.76 6.61 -18.14
C ILE A 241 -5.94 7.55 -18.42
N ASP A 242 -6.19 7.89 -19.67
CA ASP A 242 -7.35 8.69 -20.09
C ASP A 242 -8.50 7.75 -20.48
N LEU A 243 -9.55 7.74 -19.66
CA LEU A 243 -10.74 6.93 -19.87
C LEU A 243 -11.62 7.42 -21.02
N TYR A 244 -11.44 8.66 -21.52
CA TYR A 244 -12.22 9.19 -22.65
C TYR A 244 -11.76 8.67 -24.01
N MET A 245 -10.57 8.12 -24.09
CA MET A 245 -10.04 7.54 -25.34
C MET A 245 -10.68 6.18 -25.64
N ASN A 246 -10.67 5.78 -26.90
CA ASN A 246 -11.22 4.49 -27.35
C ASN A 246 -10.19 3.69 -28.18
N PRO A 247 -9.58 2.61 -27.62
CA PRO A 247 -9.70 2.21 -26.21
C PRO A 247 -9.03 3.21 -25.26
N PRO A 248 -9.36 3.21 -23.96
CA PRO A 248 -8.60 3.94 -22.97
C PRO A 248 -7.11 3.57 -23.02
N GLN A 249 -6.23 4.54 -22.84
CA GLN A 249 -4.79 4.32 -22.95
C GLN A 249 -3.99 5.23 -22.01
N ARG A 250 -2.73 4.87 -21.78
CA ARG A 250 -1.81 5.69 -21.00
C ARG A 250 -1.48 6.98 -21.76
N VAL A 251 -1.49 8.10 -21.06
CA VAL A 251 -1.24 9.43 -21.65
C VAL A 251 -0.03 10.14 -21.03
N ALA A 252 0.41 9.73 -19.85
CA ALA A 252 1.66 10.20 -19.26
C ALA A 252 2.22 9.13 -18.30
N THR A 253 3.52 9.19 -18.04
CA THR A 253 4.20 8.31 -17.10
C THR A 253 5.39 9.01 -16.45
N VAL A 254 5.74 8.59 -15.23
CA VAL A 254 6.94 9.04 -14.51
C VAL A 254 7.31 8.03 -13.43
N LYS A 255 8.59 7.96 -13.08
CA LYS A 255 9.08 7.18 -11.94
C LYS A 255 9.56 8.11 -10.84
N ILE A 256 8.91 8.06 -9.66
CA ILE A 256 9.14 9.02 -8.55
C ILE A 256 10.11 8.51 -7.47
N GLY A 257 10.66 7.34 -7.65
CA GLY A 257 11.54 6.70 -6.68
C GLY A 257 11.93 5.29 -7.12
N LEU A 258 12.37 4.48 -6.19
CA LEU A 258 12.72 3.08 -6.42
C LEU A 258 11.68 2.12 -5.84
N GLU A 259 10.96 2.54 -4.80
CA GLU A 259 9.82 1.83 -4.23
C GLU A 259 8.75 2.85 -3.80
N ALA A 260 7.48 2.61 -4.14
CA ALA A 260 6.36 3.47 -3.75
C ALA A 260 5.05 2.69 -3.60
N ARG A 261 4.02 3.34 -3.02
CA ARG A 261 2.72 2.70 -2.83
C ARG A 261 1.51 3.60 -2.94
N SER A 262 1.66 4.92 -2.96
CA SER A 262 0.53 5.83 -2.85
C SER A 262 0.56 6.90 -3.92
N VAL A 263 -0.59 7.14 -4.55
CA VAL A 263 -0.83 8.22 -5.51
C VAL A 263 -2.22 8.81 -5.24
N GLU A 264 -2.37 10.12 -5.40
CA GLU A 264 -3.65 10.81 -5.26
C GLU A 264 -3.66 12.07 -6.15
N THR A 265 -4.84 12.65 -6.38
CA THR A 265 -5.04 13.87 -7.15
C THR A 265 -5.82 14.91 -6.37
N SER A 266 -5.63 16.18 -6.70
CA SER A 266 -6.34 17.30 -6.05
C SER A 266 -7.85 17.25 -6.36
N LYS A 267 -8.66 17.36 -5.31
CA LYS A 267 -10.13 17.29 -5.36
C LYS A 267 -10.81 18.57 -4.88
N PHE A 268 -10.09 19.47 -4.21
CA PHE A 268 -10.64 20.69 -3.64
C PHE A 268 -11.14 21.63 -4.74
N PRO A 269 -12.31 22.30 -4.54
CA PRO A 269 -12.89 23.22 -5.54
C PRO A 269 -11.91 24.28 -6.04
N GLY A 270 -11.79 24.41 -7.35
CA GLY A 270 -10.83 25.30 -8.03
C GLY A 270 -9.46 24.69 -8.31
N TYR A 271 -9.16 23.51 -7.75
CA TYR A 271 -7.91 22.78 -7.97
C TYR A 271 -8.14 21.37 -8.53
N GLU A 272 -9.37 21.05 -8.92
CA GLU A 272 -9.73 19.71 -9.40
C GLU A 272 -8.80 19.26 -10.53
N ASP A 273 -8.19 18.09 -10.37
CA ASP A 273 -7.28 17.43 -11.31
C ASP A 273 -6.02 18.22 -11.71
N LYS A 274 -5.72 19.35 -11.04
CA LYS A 274 -4.56 20.18 -11.40
C LYS A 274 -3.24 19.69 -10.85
N ILE A 275 -3.28 19.00 -9.73
CA ILE A 275 -2.08 18.54 -9.01
C ILE A 275 -2.23 17.06 -8.70
N ALA A 276 -1.18 16.29 -8.98
CA ALA A 276 -1.02 14.94 -8.51
C ALA A 276 0.07 14.86 -7.44
N ILE A 277 -0.04 13.91 -6.54
CA ILE A 277 0.95 13.64 -5.51
C ILE A 277 1.20 12.13 -5.44
N ALA A 278 2.45 11.75 -5.23
CA ALA A 278 2.78 10.35 -4.97
C ALA A 278 3.81 10.22 -3.85
N GLY A 279 3.69 9.13 -3.10
CA GLY A 279 4.51 8.85 -1.94
C GLY A 279 5.40 7.64 -2.15
N ALA A 280 6.70 7.85 -1.93
CA ALA A 280 7.72 6.81 -2.04
C ALA A 280 8.02 6.15 -0.70
N TYR A 281 8.44 4.89 -0.78
CA TYR A 281 9.08 4.16 0.30
C TYR A 281 10.58 4.39 0.29
N TRP A 282 11.18 4.39 -0.94
CA TRP A 282 12.56 4.76 -1.11
C TRP A 282 12.78 5.58 -2.41
N PRO A 283 13.48 6.71 -2.35
CA PRO A 283 13.81 7.44 -1.11
C PRO A 283 12.55 7.81 -0.32
N PRO A 284 12.63 7.98 1.02
CA PRO A 284 11.48 8.37 1.82
C PRO A 284 11.10 9.83 1.55
N GLN A 285 10.18 10.01 0.62
CA GLN A 285 9.77 11.30 0.06
C GLN A 285 8.36 11.25 -0.52
N TYR A 286 7.78 12.41 -0.75
CA TYR A 286 6.63 12.57 -1.64
C TYR A 286 6.93 13.59 -2.72
N VAL A 287 6.26 13.44 -3.85
CA VAL A 287 6.48 14.24 -5.05
C VAL A 287 5.16 14.85 -5.49
N LEU A 288 5.14 16.17 -5.65
CA LEU A 288 4.05 16.90 -6.30
C LEU A 288 4.33 16.98 -7.80
N MET A 289 3.29 16.79 -8.57
CA MET A 289 3.33 16.73 -10.03
C MET A 289 2.17 17.53 -10.63
N ASP A 290 2.35 17.99 -11.85
CA ASP A 290 1.23 18.48 -12.65
C ASP A 290 0.20 17.36 -12.88
N GLY A 291 -1.08 17.64 -12.66
CA GLY A 291 -2.13 16.64 -12.70
C GLY A 291 -2.51 16.17 -14.11
N ALA A 292 -2.14 16.93 -15.14
CA ALA A 292 -2.46 16.59 -16.53
C ALA A 292 -1.30 15.94 -17.29
N THR A 293 -0.06 16.16 -16.83
CA THR A 293 1.15 15.72 -17.53
C THR A 293 2.03 14.79 -16.70
N LEU A 294 1.82 14.71 -15.38
CA LEU A 294 2.70 14.06 -14.41
C LEU A 294 4.11 14.68 -14.34
N GLU A 295 4.30 15.91 -14.84
CA GLU A 295 5.58 16.61 -14.70
C GLU A 295 5.93 16.79 -13.22
N PRO A 296 7.08 16.27 -12.73
CA PRO A 296 7.49 16.48 -11.35
C PRO A 296 7.80 17.94 -11.08
N THR A 297 7.17 18.52 -10.07
CA THR A 297 7.33 19.93 -9.73
C THR A 297 8.05 20.14 -8.41
N LYS A 298 7.84 19.27 -7.42
CA LYS A 298 8.46 19.43 -6.12
C LYS A 298 8.66 18.10 -5.40
N ILE A 299 9.82 17.93 -4.76
CA ILE A 299 10.17 16.76 -3.95
C ILE A 299 10.29 17.20 -2.50
N MET A 300 9.68 16.45 -1.57
CA MET A 300 9.74 16.70 -0.14
C MET A 300 10.16 15.43 0.61
N SER A 301 11.24 15.51 1.39
CA SER A 301 11.70 14.40 2.23
C SER A 301 10.79 14.21 3.44
N THR A 302 10.58 12.95 3.83
CA THR A 302 9.83 12.59 5.04
C THR A 302 10.72 12.18 6.22
N ARG A 303 12.06 12.19 6.05
CA ARG A 303 13.01 11.86 7.11
C ARG A 303 12.82 12.78 8.34
N GLY A 304 12.87 12.21 9.53
CA GLY A 304 12.65 12.99 10.75
C GLY A 304 12.56 12.18 12.02
N MET A 305 12.14 12.85 13.10
CA MET A 305 11.99 12.24 14.41
C MET A 305 10.67 11.50 14.56
N THR A 306 10.69 10.36 15.25
CA THR A 306 9.49 9.60 15.65
C THR A 306 8.69 10.38 16.71
N VAL A 307 7.36 10.17 16.74
CA VAL A 307 6.49 10.91 17.67
C VAL A 307 6.59 10.41 19.11
N ASP A 308 6.99 9.17 19.32
CA ASP A 308 7.02 8.51 20.64
C ASP A 308 8.38 8.59 21.33
N THR A 309 9.46 8.25 20.63
CA THR A 309 10.80 8.19 21.21
C THR A 309 11.69 9.39 20.87
N GLN A 310 11.27 10.25 19.92
CA GLN A 310 12.04 11.37 19.38
C GLN A 310 13.40 10.94 18.79
N GLU A 311 13.47 9.70 18.30
CA GLU A 311 14.64 9.18 17.61
C GLU A 311 14.55 9.49 16.11
N TYR A 312 15.69 9.80 15.50
CA TYR A 312 15.75 10.04 14.06
C TYR A 312 15.50 8.75 13.28
N HIS A 313 14.49 8.76 12.42
CA HIS A 313 14.23 7.67 11.48
C HIS A 313 14.69 8.06 10.06
N PRO A 314 15.62 7.30 9.44
CA PRO A 314 16.17 7.65 8.12
C PRO A 314 15.29 7.18 6.96
N GLU A 315 14.29 6.32 7.21
CA GLU A 315 13.45 5.67 6.19
C GLU A 315 11.96 5.69 6.59
N PRO A 316 11.37 6.88 6.86
CA PRO A 316 9.94 6.96 7.16
C PRO A 316 9.14 7.01 5.86
N ARG A 317 8.46 5.91 5.55
CA ARG A 317 7.77 5.66 4.27
C ARG A 317 6.41 6.35 4.21
N VAL A 318 6.03 6.78 3.02
CA VAL A 318 4.68 7.33 2.78
C VAL A 318 3.71 6.17 2.51
N ALA A 319 2.85 5.86 3.47
CA ALA A 319 1.96 4.69 3.38
C ALA A 319 0.67 4.96 2.61
N ALA A 320 0.04 6.10 2.84
CA ALA A 320 -1.20 6.50 2.18
C ALA A 320 -1.25 8.02 1.98
N ILE A 321 -1.96 8.43 0.95
CA ILE A 321 -2.29 9.83 0.67
C ILE A 321 -3.78 9.91 0.35
N VAL A 322 -4.45 10.94 0.87
CA VAL A 322 -5.83 11.31 0.49
C VAL A 322 -5.90 12.80 0.22
N ALA A 323 -6.83 13.22 -0.63
CA ALA A 323 -7.12 14.64 -0.87
C ALA A 323 -8.14 15.14 0.15
N SER A 324 -7.87 16.28 0.78
CA SER A 324 -8.80 16.93 1.70
C SER A 324 -10.02 17.49 0.96
N HIS A 325 -11.18 17.40 1.61
CA HIS A 325 -12.42 18.01 1.15
C HIS A 325 -12.63 19.42 1.71
N GLU A 326 -11.93 19.77 2.80
CA GLU A 326 -12.11 21.02 3.55
C GLU A 326 -11.09 22.11 3.13
N HIS A 327 -9.92 21.70 2.64
CA HIS A 327 -8.82 22.61 2.26
C HIS A 327 -8.11 22.13 0.99
N PRO A 328 -7.40 23.02 0.26
CA PRO A 328 -6.55 22.61 -0.86
C PRO A 328 -5.29 21.87 -0.37
N GLU A 329 -5.49 20.71 0.26
CA GLU A 329 -4.45 19.95 0.94
C GLU A 329 -4.49 18.47 0.58
N PHE A 330 -3.31 17.86 0.60
CA PHE A 330 -3.16 16.42 0.71
C PHE A 330 -2.85 16.03 2.15
N ILE A 331 -3.45 14.95 2.63
CA ILE A 331 -3.15 14.34 3.92
C ILE A 331 -2.24 13.15 3.66
N VAL A 332 -1.00 13.20 4.17
CA VAL A 332 0.07 12.26 3.89
C VAL A 332 0.45 11.50 5.16
N ASN A 333 0.25 10.19 5.17
CA ASN A 333 0.60 9.31 6.28
C ASN A 333 2.08 8.91 6.21
N VAL A 334 2.89 9.34 7.18
CA VAL A 334 4.31 8.98 7.29
C VAL A 334 4.47 7.89 8.34
N LYS A 335 4.71 6.68 7.86
CA LYS A 335 4.51 5.43 8.59
C LYS A 335 5.36 5.31 9.86
N GLU A 336 6.68 5.32 9.72
CA GLU A 336 7.59 4.98 10.82
C GLU A 336 7.77 6.12 11.83
N THR A 337 7.59 7.36 11.41
CA THR A 337 7.63 8.50 12.33
C THR A 337 6.31 8.70 13.08
N GLY A 338 5.19 8.22 12.52
CA GLY A 338 3.86 8.42 13.09
C GLY A 338 3.29 9.82 12.86
N LYS A 339 3.84 10.56 11.89
CA LYS A 339 3.41 11.91 11.53
C LYS A 339 2.41 11.87 10.39
N ILE A 340 1.42 12.73 10.47
CA ILE A 340 0.50 13.03 9.39
C ILE A 340 0.81 14.44 8.90
N LEU A 341 1.06 14.59 7.60
CA LEU A 341 1.39 15.87 6.99
C LEU A 341 0.19 16.39 6.21
N LEU A 342 -0.26 17.60 6.53
CA LEU A 342 -1.23 18.34 5.74
C LEU A 342 -0.45 19.23 4.77
N VAL A 343 -0.43 18.84 3.51
CA VAL A 343 0.38 19.47 2.46
C VAL A 343 -0.50 20.42 1.67
N ASP A 344 -0.43 21.71 1.99
CA ASP A 344 -1.19 22.77 1.32
C ASP A 344 -0.56 23.08 -0.04
N TYR A 345 -1.29 22.79 -1.11
CA TYR A 345 -0.86 23.00 -2.48
C TYR A 345 -1.41 24.27 -3.10
N SER A 346 -2.06 25.14 -2.34
CA SER A 346 -2.58 26.42 -2.85
C SER A 346 -1.50 27.35 -3.42
N ASN A 347 -0.27 27.19 -2.94
CA ASN A 347 0.91 27.90 -3.44
C ASN A 347 2.12 26.95 -3.50
N LEU A 348 2.40 26.41 -4.69
CA LEU A 348 3.52 25.49 -4.89
C LEU A 348 4.91 26.16 -4.76
N ASP A 349 5.03 27.47 -4.95
CA ASP A 349 6.28 28.19 -4.79
C ASP A 349 6.67 28.34 -3.31
N ALA A 350 5.66 28.42 -2.44
CA ALA A 350 5.83 28.53 -0.99
C ALA A 350 4.97 27.45 -0.28
N LEU A 351 5.27 26.20 -0.55
CA LEU A 351 4.54 25.04 -0.03
C LEU A 351 4.48 25.07 1.51
N SER A 352 3.28 25.05 2.06
CA SER A 352 3.05 24.96 3.50
C SER A 352 2.74 23.54 3.92
N VAL A 353 3.34 23.07 5.01
CA VAL A 353 3.11 21.73 5.55
C VAL A 353 2.82 21.81 7.04
N THR A 354 1.61 21.48 7.44
CA THR A 354 1.25 21.29 8.84
C THR A 354 1.55 19.86 9.25
N THR A 355 2.32 19.69 10.32
CA THR A 355 2.67 18.37 10.84
C THR A 355 1.82 18.06 12.06
N LEU A 356 1.09 16.95 12.00
CA LEU A 356 0.33 16.39 13.12
C LEU A 356 1.05 15.17 13.67
N GLU A 357 1.15 15.07 14.99
CA GLU A 357 1.75 13.92 15.68
C GLU A 357 0.66 12.94 16.08
N ALA A 358 0.67 11.74 15.49
CA ALA A 358 -0.33 10.70 15.72
C ALA A 358 0.30 9.49 16.44
N ALA A 359 0.38 8.34 15.77
CA ALA A 359 0.98 7.12 16.29
C ALA A 359 1.81 6.44 15.19
N ARG A 360 2.87 5.74 15.56
CA ARG A 360 3.75 5.07 14.61
C ARG A 360 3.05 3.96 13.84
N PHE A 361 3.58 3.66 12.68
CA PHE A 361 3.12 2.63 11.74
C PHE A 361 1.77 2.97 11.11
N LEU A 362 1.56 4.26 10.80
CA LEU A 362 0.45 4.71 9.98
C LEU A 362 0.39 3.92 8.67
N HIS A 363 -0.81 3.57 8.26
CA HIS A 363 -1.04 2.77 7.07
C HIS A 363 -2.15 3.41 6.23
N ASP A 364 -3.17 2.65 5.87
CA ASP A 364 -4.34 3.12 5.13
C ASP A 364 -5.42 3.70 6.04
N GLY A 365 -6.39 4.33 5.43
CA GLY A 365 -7.54 4.91 6.09
C GLY A 365 -8.55 5.44 5.10
N GLY A 366 -9.66 5.96 5.60
CA GLY A 366 -10.74 6.53 4.81
C GLY A 366 -11.44 7.69 5.53
N TRP A 367 -12.28 8.36 4.77
CA TRP A 367 -13.12 9.42 5.29
C TRP A 367 -14.29 8.87 6.08
N ASP A 368 -14.74 9.61 7.10
CA ASP A 368 -16.07 9.43 7.66
C ASP A 368 -17.15 9.88 6.65
N ALA A 369 -18.41 9.62 6.96
CA ALA A 369 -19.52 9.95 6.06
C ALA A 369 -19.68 11.47 5.79
N SER A 370 -19.13 12.33 6.66
CA SER A 370 -19.16 13.79 6.45
C SER A 370 -18.05 14.31 5.55
N HIS A 371 -17.01 13.51 5.28
CA HIS A 371 -15.76 13.89 4.61
C HIS A 371 -14.95 14.96 5.36
N ARG A 372 -15.27 15.24 6.62
CA ARG A 372 -14.50 16.12 7.50
C ARG A 372 -13.39 15.37 8.21
N TYR A 373 -13.70 14.16 8.70
CA TYR A 373 -12.78 13.40 9.52
C TYR A 373 -12.12 12.27 8.73
N PHE A 374 -10.80 12.26 8.72
CA PHE A 374 -10.01 11.17 8.12
C PHE A 374 -9.55 10.21 9.22
N LEU A 375 -9.98 8.96 9.14
CA LEU A 375 -9.63 7.91 10.08
C LEU A 375 -8.57 7.00 9.47
N THR A 376 -7.43 6.87 10.12
CA THR A 376 -6.29 6.09 9.61
C THR A 376 -5.71 5.14 10.64
N ALA A 377 -5.39 3.94 10.20
CA ALA A 377 -4.81 2.91 11.05
C ALA A 377 -3.32 3.16 11.32
N ALA A 378 -2.94 3.19 12.60
CA ALA A 378 -1.57 3.00 13.06
C ALA A 378 -1.44 1.52 13.48
N ASN A 379 -1.28 0.65 12.47
CA ASN A 379 -1.62 -0.77 12.60
C ASN A 379 -0.75 -1.56 13.59
N GLN A 380 0.53 -1.23 13.75
CA GLN A 380 1.37 -1.87 14.78
C GLN A 380 1.32 -1.18 16.16
N SER A 381 0.61 -0.06 16.24
CA SER A 381 0.30 0.64 17.50
C SER A 381 -1.11 0.31 18.00
N ASP A 382 -1.86 -0.54 17.28
CA ASP A 382 -3.22 -0.96 17.61
C ASP A 382 -4.16 0.24 17.84
N LYS A 383 -4.03 1.29 17.00
CA LYS A 383 -4.78 2.55 17.11
C LYS A 383 -5.37 2.98 15.77
N ILE A 384 -6.44 3.73 15.84
CA ILE A 384 -6.95 4.57 14.76
C ILE A 384 -6.72 6.03 15.13
N ALA A 385 -6.02 6.76 14.30
CA ALA A 385 -5.91 8.21 14.40
C ALA A 385 -7.05 8.87 13.64
N VAL A 386 -7.71 9.83 14.27
CA VAL A 386 -8.79 10.65 13.72
C VAL A 386 -8.25 12.04 13.48
N VAL A 387 -8.24 12.48 12.24
CA VAL A 387 -7.82 13.83 11.82
C VAL A 387 -9.05 14.64 11.49
N ASP A 388 -9.25 15.74 12.19
CA ASP A 388 -10.19 16.78 11.74
C ASP A 388 -9.51 17.61 10.65
N SER A 389 -9.91 17.39 9.40
CA SER A 389 -9.29 18.08 8.27
C SER A 389 -9.70 19.54 8.15
N ARG A 390 -10.84 19.93 8.74
CA ARG A 390 -11.32 21.31 8.80
C ARG A 390 -10.48 22.14 9.78
N ASP A 391 -10.33 21.63 11.00
CA ASP A 391 -9.62 22.32 12.08
C ASP A 391 -8.11 22.00 12.10
N ARG A 392 -7.65 21.10 11.22
CA ARG A 392 -6.24 20.73 11.00
C ARG A 392 -5.54 20.22 12.28
N ASN A 393 -6.19 19.31 13.01
CA ASN A 393 -5.68 18.74 14.25
C ASN A 393 -5.92 17.21 14.32
N ILE A 394 -5.28 16.57 15.31
CA ILE A 394 -5.66 15.22 15.73
C ILE A 394 -6.82 15.35 16.71
N GLU A 395 -7.98 14.88 16.30
CA GLU A 395 -9.19 14.87 17.13
C GLU A 395 -9.15 13.76 18.17
N ALA A 396 -8.69 12.57 17.78
CA ALA A 396 -8.59 11.44 18.69
C ALA A 396 -7.52 10.41 18.26
N LEU A 397 -7.03 9.65 19.26
CA LEU A 397 -6.31 8.39 19.05
C LEU A 397 -7.11 7.28 19.74
N VAL A 398 -7.79 6.47 18.96
CA VAL A 398 -8.71 5.43 19.45
C VAL A 398 -7.98 4.10 19.54
N ASP A 399 -7.94 3.50 20.74
CA ASP A 399 -7.42 2.14 20.93
C ASP A 399 -8.37 1.13 20.31
N VAL A 400 -7.84 0.23 19.48
CA VAL A 400 -8.61 -0.76 18.74
C VAL A 400 -7.99 -2.16 18.86
N THR A 401 -8.55 -3.12 18.17
CA THR A 401 -8.05 -4.49 18.19
C THR A 401 -6.76 -4.62 17.39
N LYS A 402 -6.05 -5.72 17.62
CA LYS A 402 -4.68 -5.96 17.13
C LYS A 402 -4.56 -5.90 15.61
N ILE A 403 -3.66 -5.04 15.14
CA ILE A 403 -3.31 -4.80 13.75
C ILE A 403 -4.54 -4.41 12.91
N PRO A 404 -5.16 -3.23 13.19
CA PRO A 404 -6.27 -2.74 12.40
C PRO A 404 -5.85 -2.56 10.94
N HIS A 405 -6.72 -2.97 10.01
CA HIS A 405 -6.49 -2.83 8.57
C HIS A 405 -7.81 -2.52 7.85
N PRO A 406 -8.17 -1.24 7.77
CA PRO A 406 -9.48 -0.84 7.24
C PRO A 406 -9.61 -0.96 5.71
N GLY A 407 -8.51 -0.97 4.96
CA GLY A 407 -8.54 -0.58 3.57
C GLY A 407 -8.92 0.90 3.47
N ARG A 408 -10.18 1.19 3.18
CA ARG A 408 -10.78 2.53 3.31
C ARG A 408 -11.76 2.64 4.47
N GLY A 409 -12.00 1.53 5.19
CA GLY A 409 -13.07 1.41 6.16
C GLY A 409 -14.45 1.31 5.52
N ALA A 410 -15.47 1.39 6.36
CA ALA A 410 -16.86 1.37 5.92
C ALA A 410 -17.71 2.32 6.78
N ASN A 411 -18.43 3.22 6.15
CA ASN A 411 -19.35 4.15 6.80
C ASN A 411 -20.77 3.56 6.83
N LEU A 412 -21.39 3.47 8.00
CA LEU A 412 -22.77 3.05 8.15
C LEU A 412 -23.46 3.74 9.33
N VAL A 413 -24.77 3.61 9.41
CA VAL A 413 -25.54 4.03 10.59
C VAL A 413 -25.87 2.77 11.38
N ASP A 414 -25.20 2.62 12.54
CA ASP A 414 -25.50 1.56 13.50
C ASP A 414 -26.88 1.79 14.12
N PRO A 415 -27.76 0.76 14.20
CA PRO A 415 -29.12 0.93 14.74
C PRO A 415 -29.19 1.43 16.19
N GLU A 416 -28.14 1.20 16.98
CA GLU A 416 -28.08 1.55 18.40
C GLU A 416 -27.23 2.81 18.65
N PHE A 417 -26.10 2.95 17.91
CA PHE A 417 -25.07 3.95 18.21
C PHE A 417 -25.01 5.13 17.21
N GLY A 418 -25.83 5.12 16.15
CA GLY A 418 -25.81 6.15 15.11
C GLY A 418 -24.66 6.00 14.12
N PRO A 419 -24.18 7.11 13.53
CA PRO A 419 -23.11 7.07 12.51
C PRO A 419 -21.80 6.48 13.05
N VAL A 420 -21.25 5.50 12.33
CA VAL A 420 -19.99 4.84 12.69
C VAL A 420 -19.11 4.62 11.46
N TRP A 421 -17.81 4.57 11.70
CA TRP A 421 -16.82 4.08 10.77
C TRP A 421 -16.25 2.74 11.26
N VAL A 422 -16.11 1.76 10.38
CA VAL A 422 -15.75 0.39 10.70
C VAL A 422 -14.39 0.02 10.13
N THR A 423 -13.56 -0.64 10.95
CA THR A 423 -12.30 -1.27 10.51
C THR A 423 -12.29 -2.76 10.83
N SER A 424 -11.73 -3.56 9.94
CA SER A 424 -11.35 -4.94 10.22
C SER A 424 -9.93 -5.02 10.79
N ALA A 425 -9.43 -6.23 11.04
CA ALA A 425 -8.10 -6.46 11.60
C ALA A 425 -7.36 -7.63 10.92
N LEU A 426 -6.03 -7.49 10.83
CA LEU A 426 -5.13 -8.58 10.42
C LEU A 426 -4.83 -9.54 11.58
N GLY A 427 -4.69 -9.00 12.78
CA GLY A 427 -4.17 -9.71 13.94
C GLY A 427 -5.17 -10.59 14.68
N ASN A 428 -6.46 -10.40 14.45
CA ASN A 428 -7.55 -11.18 15.05
C ASN A 428 -8.85 -11.08 14.23
N GLU A 429 -9.90 -11.74 14.68
CA GLU A 429 -11.21 -11.79 14.01
C GLU A 429 -12.11 -10.57 14.27
N ASN A 430 -11.67 -9.58 15.04
CA ASN A 430 -12.55 -8.49 15.46
C ASN A 430 -12.65 -7.40 14.40
N MET A 431 -13.87 -6.95 14.17
CA MET A 431 -14.19 -5.69 13.50
C MET A 431 -14.55 -4.65 14.55
N THR A 432 -14.02 -3.46 14.43
CA THR A 432 -14.21 -2.37 15.39
C THR A 432 -15.02 -1.25 14.77
N PHE A 433 -16.07 -0.82 15.46
CA PHE A 433 -16.98 0.26 15.08
C PHE A 433 -16.66 1.49 15.92
N ILE A 434 -16.35 2.59 15.30
CA ILE A 434 -16.00 3.85 15.96
C ILE A 434 -17.09 4.88 15.64
N GLY A 435 -17.68 5.50 16.66
CA GLY A 435 -18.66 6.56 16.49
C GLY A 435 -18.04 7.80 15.82
N THR A 436 -18.74 8.41 14.86
CA THR A 436 -18.20 9.49 14.00
C THR A 436 -19.05 10.77 13.98
N ASP A 437 -20.06 10.89 14.82
CA ASP A 437 -20.92 12.08 14.86
C ASP A 437 -20.77 12.82 16.20
N PRO A 438 -19.80 13.73 16.33
CA PRO A 438 -19.61 14.48 17.58
C PRO A 438 -20.70 15.53 17.83
N GLU A 439 -21.48 15.92 16.82
CA GLU A 439 -22.50 16.94 16.94
C GLU A 439 -23.82 16.39 17.51
N ASN A 440 -24.28 15.23 16.99
CA ASN A 440 -25.58 14.65 17.39
C ASN A 440 -25.43 13.43 18.31
N HIS A 441 -24.25 12.78 18.31
CA HIS A 441 -23.93 11.61 19.12
C HIS A 441 -22.63 11.78 19.92
N PRO A 442 -22.47 12.87 20.73
CA PRO A 442 -21.21 13.21 21.37
C PRO A 442 -20.73 12.14 22.37
N GLU A 443 -21.63 11.36 22.94
CA GLU A 443 -21.28 10.28 23.89
C GLU A 443 -20.59 9.10 23.21
N GLN A 444 -20.84 8.88 21.90
CA GLN A 444 -20.29 7.81 21.07
C GLN A 444 -19.07 8.25 20.27
N ALA A 445 -18.92 9.56 20.04
CA ALA A 445 -17.90 10.10 19.17
C ALA A 445 -16.49 9.70 19.60
N TRP A 446 -15.73 9.21 18.65
CA TRP A 446 -14.32 8.78 18.77
C TRP A 446 -14.11 7.69 19.83
N LYS A 447 -15.11 6.86 20.05
CA LYS A 447 -15.05 5.68 20.93
C LYS A 447 -15.38 4.42 20.12
N VAL A 448 -14.82 3.30 20.55
CA VAL A 448 -15.28 1.99 20.10
C VAL A 448 -16.65 1.73 20.73
N VAL A 449 -17.69 1.74 19.90
CA VAL A 449 -19.08 1.56 20.35
C VAL A 449 -19.55 0.13 20.18
N ARG A 450 -18.99 -0.62 19.20
CA ARG A 450 -19.31 -2.02 18.94
C ARG A 450 -18.07 -2.78 18.47
N THR A 451 -18.00 -4.04 18.82
CA THR A 451 -17.03 -5.01 18.29
C THR A 451 -17.77 -6.25 17.83
N LEU A 452 -17.59 -6.65 16.58
CA LEU A 452 -18.15 -7.88 16.02
C LEU A 452 -17.03 -8.84 15.62
N LYS A 453 -17.33 -10.14 15.57
CA LYS A 453 -16.38 -11.16 15.15
C LYS A 453 -16.63 -11.55 13.68
N ALA A 454 -15.65 -11.36 12.80
CA ALA A 454 -15.63 -11.95 11.47
C ALA A 454 -15.26 -13.45 11.53
N GLN A 455 -15.08 -14.09 10.38
CA GLN A 455 -14.73 -15.52 10.30
C GLN A 455 -13.35 -15.84 10.91
N GLY A 456 -12.45 -14.84 10.98
CA GLY A 456 -11.09 -14.99 11.47
C GLY A 456 -10.29 -13.71 11.27
N GLY A 457 -9.01 -13.74 11.62
CA GLY A 457 -8.07 -12.66 11.30
C GLY A 457 -7.66 -12.68 9.82
N GLY A 458 -6.76 -11.77 9.44
CA GLY A 458 -6.24 -11.67 8.08
C GLY A 458 -7.17 -10.94 7.10
N SER A 459 -8.14 -10.16 7.60
CA SER A 459 -8.97 -9.31 6.77
C SER A 459 -8.18 -8.10 6.27
N LEU A 460 -8.34 -7.78 4.98
CA LEU A 460 -7.76 -6.61 4.33
C LEU A 460 -8.79 -5.51 4.08
N PHE A 461 -10.06 -5.87 3.89
CA PHE A 461 -11.11 -4.92 3.53
C PHE A 461 -12.43 -5.24 4.22
N VAL A 462 -13.04 -4.18 4.70
CA VAL A 462 -14.43 -4.14 5.10
C VAL A 462 -15.14 -3.10 4.23
N LYS A 463 -16.36 -3.41 3.75
CA LYS A 463 -17.09 -2.54 2.82
C LYS A 463 -18.59 -2.55 3.05
N THR A 464 -19.18 -1.38 2.89
CA THR A 464 -20.60 -1.17 2.68
C THR A 464 -20.81 -0.12 1.61
N HIS A 465 -22.04 0.26 1.33
CA HIS A 465 -22.39 1.35 0.42
C HIS A 465 -23.59 2.12 1.00
N PRO A 466 -23.72 3.45 0.77
CA PRO A 466 -24.86 4.22 1.33
C PRO A 466 -26.24 3.69 0.97
N LYS A 467 -26.36 2.94 -0.14
CA LYS A 467 -27.62 2.32 -0.59
C LYS A 467 -27.78 0.86 -0.12
N SER A 468 -26.76 0.29 0.53
CA SER A 468 -26.75 -1.12 0.97
C SER A 468 -27.18 -1.25 2.42
N ARG A 469 -27.70 -2.44 2.77
CA ARG A 469 -27.92 -2.88 4.15
C ARG A 469 -26.98 -4.01 4.56
N ASN A 470 -25.90 -4.20 3.80
CA ASN A 470 -24.90 -5.23 4.01
C ASN A 470 -23.53 -4.62 4.38
N LEU A 471 -22.87 -5.24 5.35
CA LEU A 471 -21.47 -5.00 5.67
C LEU A 471 -20.67 -6.24 5.26
N TRP A 472 -19.81 -6.10 4.27
CA TRP A 472 -19.00 -7.17 3.69
C TRP A 472 -17.60 -7.18 4.27
N VAL A 473 -17.06 -8.40 4.52
CA VAL A 473 -15.73 -8.59 5.11
C VAL A 473 -15.01 -9.71 4.37
N ASP A 474 -13.79 -9.47 3.92
CA ASP A 474 -12.88 -10.51 3.45
C ASP A 474 -12.02 -11.07 4.60
N ASN A 475 -11.39 -12.22 4.36
CA ASN A 475 -10.40 -12.80 5.26
C ASN A 475 -9.21 -13.34 4.43
N THR A 476 -8.74 -12.56 3.50
CA THR A 476 -7.79 -12.90 2.43
C THR A 476 -6.52 -13.62 2.92
N LEU A 477 -5.99 -13.21 4.08
CA LEU A 477 -4.72 -13.74 4.62
C LEU A 477 -4.93 -14.80 5.70
N HIS A 478 -6.16 -15.29 5.90
CA HIS A 478 -6.41 -16.35 6.87
C HIS A 478 -5.76 -17.67 6.39
N PRO A 479 -5.07 -18.41 7.30
CA PRO A 479 -4.35 -19.63 6.91
C PRO A 479 -5.28 -20.81 6.57
N GLN A 480 -6.51 -20.81 7.05
CA GLN A 480 -7.50 -21.85 6.75
C GLN A 480 -8.19 -21.52 5.42
N GLU A 481 -8.07 -22.42 4.44
CA GLU A 481 -8.60 -22.23 3.08
C GLU A 481 -10.11 -21.95 3.04
N SER A 482 -10.92 -22.67 3.83
CA SER A 482 -12.37 -22.43 3.88
C SER A 482 -12.74 -21.01 4.29
N VAL A 483 -11.86 -20.29 5.00
CA VAL A 483 -12.03 -18.89 5.40
C VAL A 483 -11.49 -17.95 4.33
N SER A 484 -10.25 -18.15 3.85
CA SER A 484 -9.64 -17.29 2.82
C SER A 484 -10.34 -17.37 1.44
N GLN A 485 -11.10 -18.43 1.20
CA GLN A 485 -11.86 -18.70 -0.04
C GLN A 485 -13.30 -18.18 -0.02
N SER A 486 -13.71 -17.52 1.06
CA SER A 486 -15.08 -17.05 1.28
C SER A 486 -15.11 -15.58 1.71
N ALA A 487 -16.30 -14.99 1.73
CA ALA A 487 -16.54 -13.67 2.29
C ALA A 487 -17.69 -13.77 3.31
N ALA A 488 -17.58 -12.97 4.38
CA ALA A 488 -18.66 -12.82 5.35
C ALA A 488 -19.50 -11.57 5.04
N VAL A 489 -20.79 -11.65 5.30
CA VAL A 489 -21.71 -10.52 5.16
C VAL A 489 -22.65 -10.43 6.35
N TYR A 490 -22.70 -9.26 6.97
CA TYR A 490 -23.65 -8.90 8.01
C TYR A 490 -24.85 -8.16 7.43
N ASN A 491 -26.01 -8.32 8.07
CA ASN A 491 -27.11 -7.39 7.91
C ASN A 491 -26.92 -6.21 8.87
N ILE A 492 -26.82 -4.99 8.35
CA ILE A 492 -26.65 -3.76 9.16
C ILE A 492 -27.84 -3.52 10.10
N ASP A 493 -29.04 -3.97 9.72
CA ASP A 493 -30.25 -3.80 10.54
C ASP A 493 -30.33 -4.78 11.72
N ASP A 494 -29.52 -5.84 11.70
CA ASP A 494 -29.55 -6.91 12.73
C ASP A 494 -28.17 -7.57 12.86
N PHE A 495 -27.28 -6.96 13.61
CA PHE A 495 -25.95 -7.51 13.86
C PHE A 495 -25.98 -8.73 14.81
N ASP A 496 -27.02 -8.88 15.62
CA ASP A 496 -27.15 -9.99 16.59
C ASP A 496 -27.44 -11.33 15.87
N ALA A 497 -28.03 -11.27 14.68
CA ALA A 497 -28.19 -12.46 13.82
C ALA A 497 -26.87 -13.06 13.33
N GLY A 498 -25.74 -12.35 13.52
CA GLY A 498 -24.43 -12.75 13.04
C GLY A 498 -24.25 -12.52 11.53
N TYR A 499 -23.37 -13.31 10.92
CA TYR A 499 -23.02 -13.17 9.50
C TYR A 499 -23.34 -14.43 8.70
N GLU A 500 -23.61 -14.22 7.41
CA GLU A 500 -23.67 -15.28 6.40
C GLU A 500 -22.32 -15.43 5.73
N VAL A 501 -21.92 -16.67 5.43
CA VAL A 501 -20.68 -16.98 4.70
C VAL A 501 -21.01 -17.35 3.27
N LEU A 502 -20.43 -16.64 2.32
CA LEU A 502 -20.62 -16.88 0.90
C LEU A 502 -19.38 -17.55 0.27
N PRO A 503 -19.56 -18.65 -0.45
CA PRO A 503 -18.48 -19.47 -1.01
C PRO A 503 -17.95 -18.87 -2.32
N ILE A 504 -17.30 -17.72 -2.28
CA ILE A 504 -16.93 -16.91 -3.43
C ILE A 504 -15.98 -17.66 -4.38
N ALA A 505 -14.93 -18.31 -3.85
CA ALA A 505 -14.00 -19.08 -4.67
C ALA A 505 -14.68 -20.28 -5.36
N LYS A 506 -15.63 -20.93 -4.67
CA LYS A 506 -16.45 -21.99 -5.25
C LYS A 506 -17.29 -21.50 -6.42
N TRP A 507 -17.89 -20.32 -6.30
CA TRP A 507 -18.66 -19.73 -7.40
C TRP A 507 -17.79 -19.40 -8.62
N ALA A 508 -16.50 -19.11 -8.39
CA ALA A 508 -15.51 -18.94 -9.45
C ALA A 508 -15.01 -20.27 -10.06
N GLY A 509 -15.30 -21.42 -9.42
CA GLY A 509 -14.68 -22.71 -9.76
C GLY A 509 -13.18 -22.73 -9.51
N ILE A 510 -12.73 -22.09 -8.42
CA ILE A 510 -11.32 -21.99 -7.97
C ILE A 510 -11.28 -22.46 -6.52
N GLU A 511 -11.60 -23.74 -6.29
CA GLU A 511 -11.69 -24.30 -4.93
C GLU A 511 -10.45 -25.11 -4.53
N GLU A 512 -9.67 -25.58 -5.50
CA GLU A 512 -8.50 -26.43 -5.24
C GLU A 512 -7.28 -25.56 -4.89
N GLY A 513 -6.56 -25.95 -3.85
CA GLY A 513 -5.36 -25.27 -3.37
C GLY A 513 -5.62 -23.93 -2.67
N PRO A 514 -4.58 -23.17 -2.36
CA PRO A 514 -4.66 -21.95 -1.55
C PRO A 514 -5.23 -20.76 -2.33
N ALA A 515 -6.52 -20.80 -2.64
CA ALA A 515 -7.19 -19.67 -3.26
C ALA A 515 -7.47 -18.55 -2.25
N ARG A 516 -7.49 -17.32 -2.73
CA ARG A 516 -7.74 -16.11 -1.94
C ARG A 516 -8.88 -15.31 -2.53
N VAL A 517 -9.79 -14.88 -1.66
CA VAL A 517 -10.86 -13.92 -1.96
C VAL A 517 -10.48 -12.58 -1.35
N VAL A 518 -10.52 -11.51 -2.13
CA VAL A 518 -10.10 -10.19 -1.64
C VAL A 518 -11.01 -9.08 -2.15
N GLN A 519 -11.12 -8.08 -1.31
CA GLN A 519 -11.68 -6.75 -1.55
C GLN A 519 -13.09 -6.80 -2.14
N PRO A 520 -14.14 -6.75 -1.30
CA PRO A 520 -15.46 -6.35 -1.77
C PRO A 520 -15.38 -4.93 -2.32
N GLU A 521 -15.85 -4.72 -3.56
CA GLU A 521 -15.95 -3.40 -4.19
C GLU A 521 -17.30 -3.25 -4.85
N TYR A 522 -17.98 -2.13 -4.60
CA TYR A 522 -19.30 -1.87 -5.19
C TYR A 522 -19.20 -1.29 -6.59
N ASN A 523 -20.22 -1.53 -7.41
CA ASN A 523 -20.45 -0.76 -8.62
C ASN A 523 -21.02 0.65 -8.30
N ALA A 524 -21.07 1.55 -9.27
CA ALA A 524 -21.56 2.92 -9.09
C ALA A 524 -23.03 2.99 -8.60
N ALA A 525 -23.85 2.01 -8.97
CA ALA A 525 -25.24 1.91 -8.53
C ALA A 525 -25.39 1.47 -7.08
N GLY A 526 -24.39 0.75 -6.52
CA GLY A 526 -24.40 0.21 -5.17
C GLY A 526 -25.30 -1.02 -5.00
N ASP A 527 -25.55 -1.78 -6.08
CA ASP A 527 -26.38 -2.97 -6.09
C ASP A 527 -25.62 -4.26 -6.41
N GLU A 528 -24.34 -4.14 -6.78
CA GLU A 528 -23.43 -5.26 -7.03
C GLU A 528 -22.17 -5.13 -6.19
N VAL A 529 -21.67 -6.26 -5.69
CA VAL A 529 -20.39 -6.36 -4.99
C VAL A 529 -19.47 -7.30 -5.75
N TRP A 530 -18.28 -6.84 -6.06
CA TRP A 530 -17.29 -7.54 -6.86
C TRP A 530 -16.15 -8.05 -5.98
N PHE A 531 -15.80 -9.32 -6.08
CA PHE A 531 -14.71 -9.96 -5.36
C PHE A 531 -13.67 -10.47 -6.35
N SER A 532 -12.39 -10.25 -6.09
CA SER A 532 -11.32 -10.94 -6.80
C SER A 532 -11.04 -12.29 -6.15
N VAL A 533 -10.79 -13.28 -6.99
CA VAL A 533 -10.38 -14.62 -6.57
C VAL A 533 -9.15 -15.02 -7.37
N TRP A 534 -8.14 -15.53 -6.71
CA TRP A 534 -6.98 -16.12 -7.40
C TRP A 534 -6.34 -17.26 -6.61
N ASN A 535 -5.77 -18.20 -7.34
CA ASN A 535 -4.85 -19.22 -6.84
C ASN A 535 -3.50 -19.02 -7.53
N GLY A 536 -2.49 -18.55 -6.75
CA GLY A 536 -1.17 -18.23 -7.29
C GLY A 536 -0.36 -19.47 -7.72
N MET A 537 -0.65 -20.65 -7.17
CA MET A 537 0.03 -21.89 -7.55
C MET A 537 -0.43 -22.41 -8.91
N GLU A 538 -1.72 -22.31 -9.21
CA GLU A 538 -2.32 -22.77 -10.46
C GLU A 538 -2.44 -21.66 -11.51
N GLN A 539 -2.11 -20.41 -11.12
CA GLN A 539 -2.21 -19.21 -11.97
C GLN A 539 -3.62 -19.02 -12.57
N VAL A 540 -4.64 -19.34 -11.80
CA VAL A 540 -6.05 -19.13 -12.17
C VAL A 540 -6.66 -18.01 -11.35
N SER A 541 -7.45 -17.19 -12.02
CA SER A 541 -8.11 -16.05 -11.40
C SER A 541 -9.50 -15.80 -11.98
N ALA A 542 -10.33 -15.12 -11.21
CA ALA A 542 -11.64 -14.64 -11.65
C ALA A 542 -12.06 -13.41 -10.84
N ILE A 543 -13.08 -12.70 -11.33
CA ILE A 543 -13.83 -11.72 -10.55
C ILE A 543 -15.25 -12.23 -10.41
N VAL A 544 -15.74 -12.33 -9.19
CA VAL A 544 -17.09 -12.78 -8.85
C VAL A 544 -17.95 -11.58 -8.54
N VAL A 545 -19.07 -11.44 -9.24
CA VAL A 545 -20.07 -10.37 -9.03
C VAL A 545 -21.26 -10.96 -8.30
N VAL A 546 -21.59 -10.36 -7.17
CA VAL A 546 -22.67 -10.73 -6.27
C VAL A 546 -23.75 -9.67 -6.30
N ASP A 547 -25.00 -10.06 -6.37
CA ASP A 547 -26.14 -9.15 -6.16
C ASP A 547 -26.20 -8.79 -4.66
N ASP A 548 -26.05 -7.52 -4.34
CA ASP A 548 -25.95 -7.07 -2.95
C ASP A 548 -27.20 -7.39 -2.12
N LYS A 549 -28.38 -7.17 -2.70
CA LYS A 549 -29.64 -7.35 -1.99
C LYS A 549 -29.96 -8.82 -1.71
N THR A 550 -29.74 -9.70 -2.67
CA THR A 550 -30.08 -11.12 -2.57
C THR A 550 -28.94 -12.00 -2.07
N ARG A 551 -27.71 -11.45 -2.04
CA ARG A 551 -26.47 -12.14 -1.70
C ARG A 551 -26.20 -13.38 -2.58
N LYS A 552 -26.68 -13.37 -3.82
CA LYS A 552 -26.53 -14.46 -4.77
C LYS A 552 -25.51 -14.14 -5.85
N LEU A 553 -24.88 -15.19 -6.37
CA LEU A 553 -24.05 -15.06 -7.55
C LEU A 553 -24.82 -14.43 -8.71
N LYS A 554 -24.29 -13.36 -9.30
CA LYS A 554 -24.84 -12.68 -10.47
C LYS A 554 -24.04 -12.98 -11.73
N HIS A 555 -22.70 -12.90 -11.64
CA HIS A 555 -21.80 -13.11 -12.77
C HIS A 555 -20.41 -13.55 -12.32
N VAL A 556 -19.66 -14.21 -13.21
CA VAL A 556 -18.25 -14.54 -13.03
C VAL A 556 -17.47 -14.10 -14.26
N ILE A 557 -16.55 -13.16 -14.08
CA ILE A 557 -15.63 -12.74 -15.13
C ILE A 557 -14.40 -13.65 -15.03
N LYS A 558 -14.22 -14.53 -16.01
CA LYS A 558 -13.12 -15.48 -16.05
C LYS A 558 -12.36 -15.32 -17.37
N ASP A 559 -11.17 -14.76 -17.29
CA ASP A 559 -10.30 -14.52 -18.44
C ASP A 559 -8.85 -14.81 -18.01
N PRO A 560 -8.08 -15.59 -18.78
CA PRO A 560 -6.70 -15.93 -18.43
C PRO A 560 -5.76 -14.71 -18.38
N ARG A 561 -6.16 -13.58 -18.94
CA ARG A 561 -5.41 -12.32 -18.86
C ARG A 561 -5.54 -11.61 -17.50
N LEU A 562 -6.53 -11.98 -16.67
CA LEU A 562 -6.70 -11.43 -15.32
C LEU A 562 -5.72 -12.09 -14.35
N VAL A 563 -4.45 -11.76 -14.45
CA VAL A 563 -3.38 -12.36 -13.62
C VAL A 563 -3.34 -11.70 -12.25
N THR A 564 -3.61 -12.46 -11.19
CA THR A 564 -3.58 -12.01 -9.79
C THR A 564 -4.30 -10.66 -9.57
N PRO A 565 -5.62 -10.60 -9.83
CA PRO A 565 -6.40 -9.36 -9.67
C PRO A 565 -6.53 -9.03 -8.17
N THR A 566 -5.70 -8.14 -7.64
CA THR A 566 -5.68 -7.85 -6.20
C THR A 566 -6.61 -6.70 -5.81
N GLY A 567 -6.45 -5.55 -6.45
CA GLY A 567 -7.25 -4.36 -6.16
C GLY A 567 -8.30 -4.09 -7.26
N LYS A 568 -9.52 -3.72 -6.86
CA LYS A 568 -10.56 -3.24 -7.77
C LYS A 568 -11.04 -1.90 -7.28
N PHE A 569 -11.17 -0.95 -8.18
CA PHE A 569 -11.54 0.42 -7.85
C PHE A 569 -12.58 0.91 -8.86
N ASN A 570 -13.80 1.09 -8.41
CA ASN A 570 -14.83 1.71 -9.22
C ASN A 570 -14.57 3.21 -9.32
N VAL A 571 -14.67 3.79 -10.52
CA VAL A 571 -14.36 5.19 -10.78
C VAL A 571 -15.23 6.12 -9.93
N PHE A 572 -16.55 5.93 -9.91
CA PHE A 572 -17.47 6.76 -9.13
C PHE A 572 -17.15 6.72 -7.64
N ASN A 573 -17.03 5.52 -7.08
CA ASN A 573 -16.79 5.34 -5.65
C ASN A 573 -15.44 5.94 -5.22
N THR A 574 -14.42 5.80 -6.08
CA THR A 574 -13.08 6.33 -5.80
C THR A 574 -13.01 7.85 -5.90
N ARG A 575 -13.61 8.45 -6.93
CA ARG A 575 -13.58 9.91 -7.10
C ARG A 575 -14.44 10.67 -6.10
N LYS A 576 -15.48 10.02 -5.58
CA LYS A 576 -16.41 10.57 -4.60
C LYS A 576 -16.09 10.20 -3.16
N ASP A 577 -15.05 9.40 -2.93
CA ASP A 577 -14.67 8.90 -1.60
C ASP A 577 -15.88 8.32 -0.82
N ILE A 578 -16.65 7.45 -1.50
CA ILE A 578 -17.90 6.87 -0.95
C ILE A 578 -17.66 6.05 0.32
N TYR A 579 -16.44 5.58 0.54
CA TYR A 579 -16.05 4.74 1.68
C TYR A 579 -15.26 5.51 2.71
#